data_347f796259f68a00b4fa793f9932897b
#
_entry.id   347f796259f68a00b4fa793f9932897b
#
_cell.length_a   1.000
_cell.length_b   1.000
_cell.length_c   1.000
_cell.angle_alpha   90.00
_cell.angle_beta   90.00
_cell.angle_gamma   90.00
#
_symmetry.space_group_name_H-M   'P 1'
#
loop_
_entity.id
_entity.type
_entity.pdbx_description
1 polymer ?
#
loop_
_entity_poly.entity_id
_entity_poly.type
_entity_poly.pdbx_seq_one_letter_code
_entity_poly.pdbx_strand_id
1 'polypeptide(L)'
;MRKKLLTVGALLTAMAVSAQTSTLQVIHNSADPLANKVDIYLNGGILEDDFEFRKATGVKVVPSNTLLNIGVAPGNSTGVSDTLRNFPFTLEDGKHYVLIATGEVLGNG
;
A
#
# COMPACT_ATOMS: atom_id res chain seq x y z
N MET A 1 -6.59 -23.54 40.98
CA MET A 1 -5.86 -22.34 41.36
C MET A 1 -4.72 -22.04 40.44
N ARG A 2 -3.79 -22.92 40.40
CA ARG A 2 -2.63 -22.74 39.58
C ARG A 2 -2.97 -22.57 38.09
N LYS A 3 -3.98 -23.25 37.66
CA LYS A 3 -4.39 -23.16 36.26
C LYS A 3 -4.84 -21.79 35.88
N LYS A 4 -5.47 -21.07 36.78
CA LYS A 4 -5.94 -19.73 36.52
C LYS A 4 -4.80 -18.78 36.24
N LEU A 5 -3.73 -18.93 36.99
CA LEU A 5 -2.56 -18.07 36.80
C LEU A 5 -1.94 -18.27 35.44
N LEU A 6 -1.88 -19.50 34.97
CA LEU A 6 -1.33 -19.79 33.67
C LEU A 6 -2.17 -19.19 32.57
N THR A 7 -3.47 -19.26 32.73
CA THR A 7 -4.38 -18.70 31.75
C THR A 7 -4.18 -17.20 31.61
N VAL A 8 -4.05 -16.52 32.73
CA VAL A 8 -3.85 -15.07 32.71
C VAL A 8 -2.56 -14.71 31.99
N GLY A 9 -1.50 -15.46 32.24
CA GLY A 9 -0.25 -15.21 31.56
C GLY A 9 -0.36 -15.35 30.05
N ALA A 10 -1.10 -16.36 29.60
CA ALA A 10 -1.28 -16.54 28.18
C ALA A 10 -2.02 -15.37 27.53
N LEU A 11 -3.02 -14.85 28.21
CA LEU A 11 -3.77 -13.70 27.68
C LEU A 11 -2.89 -12.49 27.54
N LEU A 12 -2.06 -12.21 28.53
CA LEU A 12 -1.17 -11.06 28.46
C LEU A 12 -0.20 -11.18 27.30
N THR A 13 0.29 -12.37 27.07
CA THR A 13 1.19 -12.60 25.95
C THR A 13 0.51 -12.32 24.61
N ALA A 14 -0.71 -12.78 24.46
CA ALA A 14 -1.46 -12.56 23.23
C ALA A 14 -1.70 -11.07 22.98
N MET A 15 -1.95 -10.32 24.03
CA MET A 15 -2.21 -8.89 23.89
C MET A 15 -0.97 -8.10 23.54
N ALA A 16 0.20 -8.63 23.78
CA ALA A 16 1.43 -7.93 23.44
C ALA A 16 1.72 -7.93 21.95
N VAL A 17 1.03 -8.78 21.20
CA VAL A 17 1.24 -8.88 19.74
C VAL A 17 0.18 -8.05 19.03
N SER A 18 0.58 -6.96 18.45
CA SER A 18 -0.31 -6.14 17.65
C SER A 18 0.37 -5.82 16.33
N ALA A 19 -0.42 -5.77 15.27
CA ALA A 19 0.09 -5.44 13.96
C ALA A 19 0.50 -3.98 13.92
N GLN A 20 1.64 -3.71 13.32
CA GLN A 20 2.09 -2.35 13.06
C GLN A 20 1.60 -1.94 11.69
N THR A 21 0.75 -0.94 11.66
CA THR A 21 0.15 -0.48 10.41
C THR A 21 0.15 1.04 10.34
N SER A 22 0.04 1.51 9.11
CA SER A 22 -0.20 2.90 8.79
C SER A 22 -1.36 2.95 7.82
N THR A 23 -1.87 4.15 7.56
CA THR A 23 -2.91 4.31 6.55
C THR A 23 -2.35 5.08 5.38
N LEU A 24 -2.86 4.76 4.21
CA LEU A 24 -2.35 5.30 2.96
C LEU A 24 -3.52 5.59 2.03
N GLN A 25 -3.47 6.75 1.39
CA GLN A 25 -4.39 7.12 0.32
C GLN A 25 -3.56 7.57 -0.86
N VAL A 26 -3.93 7.13 -2.07
CA VAL A 26 -3.22 7.51 -3.29
C VAL A 26 -4.11 8.38 -4.14
N ILE A 27 -3.55 9.45 -4.67
CA ILE A 27 -4.23 10.35 -5.59
C ILE A 27 -3.55 10.24 -6.95
N HIS A 28 -4.33 9.97 -7.98
CA HIS A 28 -3.81 9.85 -9.34
C HIS A 28 -3.88 11.22 -10.01
N ASN A 29 -2.73 11.87 -10.10
CA ASN A 29 -2.63 13.19 -10.70
C ASN A 29 -1.62 13.23 -11.86
N SER A 30 -1.42 12.11 -12.53
CA SER A 30 -0.59 12.05 -13.71
C SER A 30 -1.46 12.26 -14.94
N ALA A 31 -1.17 13.31 -15.70
CA ALA A 31 -1.92 13.64 -16.91
C ALA A 31 -1.40 12.90 -18.14
N ASP A 32 -0.42 12.02 -17.97
CA ASP A 32 0.12 11.23 -19.06
C ASP A 32 -0.98 10.35 -19.66
N PRO A 33 -1.26 10.44 -20.97
CA PRO A 33 -2.27 9.58 -21.58
C PRO A 33 -1.98 8.09 -21.41
N LEU A 34 -0.72 7.71 -21.30
CA LEU A 34 -0.32 6.32 -21.10
C LEU A 34 -0.66 5.84 -19.68
N ALA A 35 -0.89 6.76 -18.76
CA ALA A 35 -1.24 6.45 -17.39
C ALA A 35 -2.67 6.84 -17.05
N ASN A 36 -3.54 7.02 -18.04
CA ASN A 36 -4.91 7.44 -17.80
C ASN A 36 -5.66 6.49 -16.89
N LYS A 37 -5.39 5.21 -17.03
CA LYS A 37 -5.94 4.16 -16.16
C LYS A 37 -4.80 3.21 -15.84
N VAL A 38 -4.52 3.00 -14.55
CA VAL A 38 -3.41 2.18 -14.10
C VAL A 38 -3.88 1.20 -13.04
N ASP A 39 -3.08 0.18 -12.83
CA ASP A 39 -3.23 -0.73 -11.70
C ASP A 39 -2.11 -0.45 -10.72
N ILE A 40 -2.45 -0.38 -9.44
CA ILE A 40 -1.48 -0.14 -8.38
C ILE A 40 -1.27 -1.43 -7.62
N TYR A 41 -0.03 -1.85 -7.53
CA TYR A 41 0.37 -3.05 -6.78
C TYR A 41 1.10 -2.67 -5.51
N LEU A 42 0.88 -3.44 -4.47
CA LEU A 42 1.63 -3.31 -3.22
C LEU A 42 2.26 -4.67 -2.92
N ASN A 43 3.58 -4.71 -2.93
CA ASN A 43 4.35 -5.94 -2.65
C ASN A 43 3.84 -7.14 -3.45
N GLY A 44 3.49 -6.91 -4.71
CA GLY A 44 3.06 -7.97 -5.62
C GLY A 44 1.57 -8.24 -5.63
N GLY A 45 0.80 -7.67 -4.70
CA GLY A 45 -0.67 -7.81 -4.68
C GLY A 45 -1.34 -6.55 -5.19
N ILE A 46 -2.54 -6.70 -5.74
CA ILE A 46 -3.27 -5.54 -6.25
C ILE A 46 -3.74 -4.67 -5.09
N LEU A 47 -3.45 -3.39 -5.15
CA LEU A 47 -3.93 -2.41 -4.18
C LEU A 47 -5.12 -1.66 -4.72
N GLU A 48 -5.08 -1.26 -5.98
CA GLU A 48 -6.17 -0.56 -6.65
C GLU A 48 -6.17 -0.95 -8.11
N ASP A 49 -7.31 -1.42 -8.59
CA ASP A 49 -7.48 -1.88 -9.97
C ASP A 49 -8.19 -0.79 -10.79
N ASP A 50 -7.75 -0.60 -12.02
CA ASP A 50 -8.36 0.37 -12.95
C ASP A 50 -8.47 1.77 -12.34
N PHE A 51 -7.36 2.25 -11.79
CA PHE A 51 -7.28 3.53 -11.11
C PHE A 51 -7.14 4.66 -12.13
N GLU A 52 -8.16 5.48 -12.23
CA GLU A 52 -8.24 6.50 -13.28
C GLU A 52 -7.64 7.83 -12.84
N PHE A 53 -7.19 8.59 -13.84
CA PHE A 53 -6.72 9.96 -13.64
C PHE A 53 -7.77 10.79 -12.92
N ARG A 54 -7.33 11.61 -11.96
CA ARG A 54 -8.16 12.48 -11.13
C ARG A 54 -9.04 11.74 -10.13
N LYS A 55 -8.65 10.52 -9.80
CA LYS A 55 -9.33 9.76 -8.75
C LYS A 55 -8.40 9.60 -7.56
N ALA A 56 -8.98 9.30 -6.43
CA ALA A 56 -8.26 8.95 -5.22
C ALA A 56 -8.73 7.59 -4.75
N THR A 57 -7.84 6.82 -4.15
CA THR A 57 -8.24 5.57 -3.51
C THR A 57 -9.00 5.89 -2.22
N GLY A 58 -9.70 4.90 -1.68
CA GLY A 58 -10.10 4.98 -0.29
C GLY A 58 -8.86 4.89 0.60
N VAL A 59 -9.08 5.03 1.89
CA VAL A 59 -8.00 4.88 2.86
C VAL A 59 -7.66 3.39 2.96
N LYS A 60 -6.38 3.08 2.77
CA LYS A 60 -5.88 1.71 2.81
C LYS A 60 -5.06 1.50 4.06
N VAL A 61 -5.22 0.36 4.72
CA VAL A 61 -4.38 -0.02 5.85
C VAL A 61 -3.22 -0.84 5.30
N VAL A 62 -2.00 -0.42 5.59
CA VAL A 62 -0.81 -1.05 5.04
C VAL A 62 0.20 -1.31 6.16
N PRO A 63 1.12 -2.27 5.98
CA PRO A 63 2.15 -2.50 6.99
C PRO A 63 3.05 -1.29 7.18
N SER A 64 3.50 -1.07 8.40
CA SER A 64 4.46 -0.02 8.73
C SER A 64 5.82 -0.63 9.10
N ASN A 65 6.84 0.21 9.13
CA ASN A 65 8.20 -0.16 9.53
C ASN A 65 8.78 -1.31 8.71
N THR A 66 8.32 -1.46 7.47
CA THR A 66 8.81 -2.45 6.54
C THR A 66 8.82 -1.84 5.15
N LEU A 67 9.62 -2.38 4.25
CA LEU A 67 9.69 -1.87 2.90
C LEU A 67 8.43 -2.21 2.14
N LEU A 68 7.80 -1.19 1.56
CA LEU A 68 6.65 -1.36 0.68
C LEU A 68 7.10 -1.02 -0.74
N ASN A 69 6.85 -1.94 -1.67
CA ASN A 69 7.09 -1.70 -3.09
C ASN A 69 5.75 -1.41 -3.74
N ILE A 70 5.56 -0.15 -4.13
CA ILE A 70 4.34 0.28 -4.79
C ILE A 70 4.62 0.33 -6.28
N GLY A 71 3.96 -0.54 -7.02
CA GLY A 71 4.16 -0.66 -8.46
C GLY A 71 3.00 -0.07 -9.23
N VAL A 72 3.32 0.61 -10.32
CA VAL A 72 2.34 1.17 -11.23
C VAL A 72 2.42 0.42 -12.54
N ALA A 73 1.31 -0.16 -12.98
CA ALA A 73 1.21 -0.94 -14.20
C ALA A 73 0.05 -0.42 -15.06
N PRO A 74 0.03 -0.77 -16.35
CA PRO A 74 -1.12 -0.40 -17.18
C PRO A 74 -2.41 -1.00 -16.65
N GLY A 75 -3.55 -0.36 -16.94
CA GLY A 75 -4.85 -0.81 -16.46
C GLY A 75 -5.26 -2.19 -16.99
N ASN A 76 -4.61 -2.67 -18.03
CA ASN A 76 -4.84 -4.01 -18.55
C ASN A 76 -3.83 -5.04 -18.02
N SER A 77 -3.10 -4.70 -16.97
CA SER A 77 -2.10 -5.61 -16.41
C SER A 77 -2.75 -6.88 -15.87
N THR A 78 -2.01 -7.97 -15.92
CA THR A 78 -2.46 -9.25 -15.38
C THR A 78 -1.66 -9.70 -14.18
N GLY A 79 -0.62 -8.97 -13.83
CA GLY A 79 0.19 -9.29 -12.66
C GLY A 79 1.28 -8.26 -12.44
N VAL A 80 2.00 -8.39 -11.35
CA VAL A 80 3.03 -7.45 -10.94
C VAL A 80 4.18 -7.37 -11.94
N SER A 81 4.36 -8.41 -12.76
CA SER A 81 5.40 -8.40 -13.79
C SER A 81 5.17 -7.34 -14.86
N ASP A 82 3.95 -6.83 -14.96
CA ASP A 82 3.61 -5.75 -15.90
C ASP A 82 3.93 -4.36 -15.36
N THR A 83 4.51 -4.26 -14.18
CA THR A 83 4.82 -2.98 -13.54
C THR A 83 5.80 -2.17 -14.39
N LEU A 84 5.44 -0.91 -14.64
CA LEU A 84 6.27 0.04 -15.38
C LEU A 84 7.18 0.84 -14.47
N ARG A 85 6.70 1.16 -13.28
CA ARG A 85 7.45 1.92 -12.27
C ARG A 85 7.23 1.30 -10.91
N ASN A 86 8.29 1.28 -10.12
CA ASN A 86 8.24 0.80 -8.74
C ASN A 86 8.75 1.89 -7.81
N PHE A 87 7.99 2.16 -6.76
CA PHE A 87 8.32 3.19 -5.77
C PHE A 87 8.46 2.52 -4.41
N PRO A 88 9.68 2.46 -3.87
CA PRO A 88 9.89 1.88 -2.54
C PRO A 88 9.64 2.91 -1.45
N PHE A 89 8.88 2.53 -0.44
CA PHE A 89 8.60 3.39 0.71
C PHE A 89 8.67 2.59 1.99
N THR A 90 9.03 3.26 3.08
CA THR A 90 8.90 2.69 4.42
C THR A 90 8.13 3.70 5.24
N LEU A 91 6.99 3.30 5.76
CA LEU A 91 6.09 4.19 6.49
C LEU A 91 6.26 3.98 8.00
N GLU A 92 6.13 5.05 8.75
CA GLU A 92 6.19 4.99 10.21
C GLU A 92 4.86 4.50 10.77
N ASP A 93 4.95 3.73 11.84
CA ASP A 93 3.77 3.15 12.48
C ASP A 93 2.81 4.24 12.98
N GLY A 94 1.52 3.99 12.80
CA GLY A 94 0.48 4.85 13.30
C GLY A 94 0.29 6.16 12.54
N LYS A 95 0.97 6.35 11.43
CA LYS A 95 0.88 7.57 10.64
C LYS A 95 -0.11 7.43 9.50
N HIS A 96 -0.56 8.57 9.01
CA HIS A 96 -1.45 8.63 7.86
C HIS A 96 -0.72 9.33 6.71
N TYR A 97 -0.70 8.69 5.54
CA TYR A 97 0.05 9.18 4.39
C TYR A 97 -0.87 9.39 3.20
N VAL A 98 -0.54 10.39 2.40
CA VAL A 98 -1.16 10.63 1.10
C VAL A 98 -0.04 10.64 0.07
N LEU A 99 -0.16 9.77 -0.92
CA LEU A 99 0.79 9.73 -2.04
C LEU A 99 0.10 10.33 -3.27
N ILE A 100 0.80 11.24 -3.93
CA ILE A 100 0.27 11.87 -5.12
C ILE A 100 1.13 11.43 -6.30
N ALA A 101 0.51 10.71 -7.23
CA ALA A 101 1.19 10.26 -8.44
C ALA A 101 1.14 11.36 -9.48
N THR A 102 2.31 11.84 -9.90
CA THR A 102 2.44 12.90 -10.90
C THR A 102 3.47 12.49 -11.92
N GLY A 103 3.59 13.30 -13.00
CA GLY A 103 4.62 13.11 -13.99
C GLY A 103 4.24 12.12 -15.07
N GLU A 104 5.23 11.59 -15.74
CA GLU A 104 5.05 10.69 -16.88
C GLU A 104 5.50 9.27 -16.53
N VAL A 105 4.77 8.29 -17.02
CA VAL A 105 5.05 6.88 -16.70
C VAL A 105 6.39 6.44 -17.34
N LEU A 106 6.62 6.81 -18.58
CA LEU A 106 7.81 6.41 -19.32
C LEU A 106 8.80 7.55 -19.52
N GLY A 107 8.50 8.72 -19.01
CA GLY A 107 9.37 9.88 -19.15
C GLY A 107 10.22 10.12 -17.92
N ASN A 108 10.74 11.33 -17.82
CA ASN A 108 11.57 11.75 -16.69
C ASN A 108 10.76 12.45 -15.60
N GLY A 109 9.48 12.37 -15.71
CA GLY A 109 8.55 13.10 -14.87
C GLY A 109 8.49 12.80 -13.40
#